data_a0a0b663ca71891b80a61ac2fd80581b
#
_entry.id   a0a0b663ca71891b80a61ac2fd80581b
#
_cell.length_a   1.000
_cell.length_b   1.000
_cell.length_c   1.000
_cell.angle_alpha   90.00
_cell.angle_beta   90.00
_cell.angle_gamma   90.00
#
_symmetry.space_group_name_H-M   'P 1'
#
loop_
_entity.id
_entity.type
_entity.pdbx_description
1 polymer ?
#
loop_
_entity_poly.entity_id
_entity_poly.type
_entity_poly.pdbx_seq_one_letter_code
_entity_poly.pdbx_strand_id
1 'polypeptide(L)'
;MKNKRIKKFFICLMLFFSVGMLGILLMLNGADKIKEADTVSLPVTIQHIKSDNSAGNGDFIIIDTYEYIDLFRVPIEFSDRLQSIGLKPGQKVRLIIQKDDEKQLNEAFFVNVVGLSCDDEILISIDEYNRCVHESIAPTRIAAIAAAVGLLIGAVLMIRSLVKDKTTPHKL
;
A
#
# COMPACT_ATOMS: atom_id res chain seq x y z
N MET A 1 28.67 -28.85 22.00
CA MET A 1 27.40 -29.26 21.35
C MET A 1 26.29 -28.19 21.36
N LYS A 2 26.12 -27.43 22.43
CA LYS A 2 25.07 -26.40 22.62
C LYS A 2 25.09 -25.31 21.51
N ASN A 3 26.25 -24.85 21.11
CA ASN A 3 26.42 -23.75 20.12
C ASN A 3 26.01 -24.12 18.69
N LYS A 4 26.10 -25.40 18.27
CA LYS A 4 25.69 -25.85 16.92
C LYS A 4 24.15 -25.90 16.75
N ARG A 5 23.44 -26.25 17.84
CA ARG A 5 21.96 -26.26 17.82
C ARG A 5 21.42 -24.83 17.72
N ILE A 6 22.01 -23.90 18.45
CA ILE A 6 21.67 -22.48 18.43
C ILE A 6 21.89 -21.88 17.02
N LYS A 7 23.06 -22.13 16.42
CA LYS A 7 23.33 -21.66 15.05
C LYS A 7 22.33 -22.21 14.02
N LYS A 8 21.96 -23.51 14.11
CA LYS A 8 20.93 -24.10 13.21
C LYS A 8 19.57 -23.44 13.39
N PHE A 9 19.15 -23.18 14.64
CA PHE A 9 17.90 -22.51 14.93
C PHE A 9 17.86 -21.10 14.30
N PHE A 10 18.92 -20.32 14.46
CA PHE A 10 19.00 -18.98 13.83
C PHE A 10 18.99 -19.03 12.30
N ILE A 11 19.62 -20.02 11.68
CA ILE A 11 19.55 -20.20 10.21
C ILE A 11 18.12 -20.45 9.76
N CYS A 12 17.41 -21.37 10.43
CA CYS A 12 16.00 -21.65 10.12
C CYS A 12 15.14 -20.41 10.31
N LEU A 13 15.36 -19.64 11.37
CA LEU A 13 14.64 -18.41 11.65
C LEU A 13 14.88 -17.34 10.56
N MET A 14 16.13 -17.12 10.15
CA MET A 14 16.46 -16.19 9.08
C MET A 14 15.84 -16.59 7.75
N LEU A 15 15.85 -17.87 7.39
CA LEU A 15 15.22 -18.37 6.18
C LEU A 15 13.70 -18.19 6.23
N PHE A 16 13.08 -18.47 7.36
CA PHE A 16 11.63 -18.27 7.56
C PHE A 16 11.23 -16.79 7.36
N PHE A 17 11.96 -15.87 7.99
CA PHE A 17 11.69 -14.44 7.80
C PHE A 17 11.97 -13.95 6.38
N SER A 18 13.01 -14.50 5.71
CA SER A 18 13.30 -14.17 4.31
C SER A 18 12.14 -14.59 3.39
N VAL A 19 11.56 -15.78 3.61
CA VAL A 19 10.38 -16.26 2.86
C VAL A 19 9.15 -15.39 3.16
N GLY A 20 8.97 -15.00 4.43
CA GLY A 20 7.90 -14.08 4.83
C GLY A 20 8.00 -12.71 4.13
N MET A 21 9.21 -12.13 4.06
CA MET A 21 9.46 -10.89 3.32
C MET A 21 9.20 -11.02 1.82
N LEU A 22 9.55 -12.17 1.23
CA LEU A 22 9.23 -12.45 -0.18
C LEU A 22 7.71 -12.53 -0.41
N GLY A 23 6.95 -13.11 0.53
CA GLY A 23 5.49 -13.11 0.51
C GLY A 23 4.90 -11.70 0.53
N ILE A 24 5.42 -10.83 1.40
CA ILE A 24 5.02 -9.41 1.46
C ILE A 24 5.33 -8.70 0.12
N LEU A 25 6.50 -8.94 -0.46
CA LEU A 25 6.87 -8.38 -1.77
C LEU A 25 5.93 -8.83 -2.89
N LEU A 26 5.50 -10.09 -2.89
CA LEU A 26 4.53 -10.61 -3.85
C LEU A 26 3.16 -9.94 -3.68
N MET A 27 2.70 -9.73 -2.44
CA MET A 27 1.46 -8.98 -2.16
C MET A 27 1.55 -7.52 -2.60
N LEU A 28 2.67 -6.85 -2.35
CA LEU A 28 2.90 -5.47 -2.78
C LEU A 28 3.03 -5.33 -4.31
N ASN A 29 3.52 -6.35 -5.00
CA ASN A 29 3.58 -6.37 -6.47
C ASN A 29 2.22 -6.68 -7.12
N GLY A 30 1.31 -7.33 -6.39
CA GLY A 30 -0.04 -7.61 -6.85
C GLY A 30 -1.00 -6.41 -6.78
N ALA A 31 -0.54 -5.24 -6.32
CA ALA A 31 -1.28 -3.99 -6.51
C ALA A 31 -1.22 -3.62 -8.01
N ASP A 32 -2.07 -4.29 -8.80
CA ASP A 32 -2.21 -4.02 -10.22
C ASP A 32 -2.63 -2.57 -10.44
N LYS A 33 -2.09 -1.98 -11.51
CA LYS A 33 -2.55 -0.65 -11.94
C LYS A 33 -4.03 -0.71 -12.25
N ILE A 34 -4.80 0.17 -11.64
CA ILE A 34 -6.22 0.34 -11.94
C ILE A 34 -6.34 0.80 -13.38
N LYS A 35 -7.16 0.11 -14.16
CA LYS A 35 -7.45 0.45 -15.55
C LYS A 35 -8.79 1.17 -15.62
N GLU A 36 -8.93 2.06 -16.57
CA GLU A 36 -10.18 2.78 -16.81
C GLU A 36 -11.36 1.82 -17.04
N ALA A 37 -11.11 0.68 -17.70
CA ALA A 37 -12.12 -0.36 -17.92
C ALA A 37 -12.66 -0.99 -16.62
N ASP A 38 -11.92 -0.91 -15.51
CA ASP A 38 -12.25 -1.50 -14.22
C ASP A 38 -12.83 -0.46 -13.24
N THR A 39 -13.19 0.73 -13.75
CA THR A 39 -13.75 1.82 -12.95
C THR A 39 -15.17 2.17 -13.37
N VAL A 40 -15.86 2.87 -12.48
CA VAL A 40 -17.19 3.46 -12.69
C VAL A 40 -17.18 4.91 -12.23
N SER A 41 -17.94 5.76 -12.92
CA SER A 41 -18.07 7.18 -12.60
C SER A 41 -19.39 7.42 -11.88
N LEU A 42 -19.32 7.99 -10.68
CA LEU A 42 -20.45 8.34 -9.83
C LEU A 42 -20.66 9.86 -9.82
N PRO A 43 -21.75 10.37 -10.39
CA PRO A 43 -22.12 11.76 -10.22
C PRO A 43 -22.65 11.97 -8.79
N VAL A 44 -22.01 12.85 -8.03
CA VAL A 44 -22.39 13.12 -6.64
C VAL A 44 -22.37 14.61 -6.33
N THR A 45 -23.07 14.99 -5.26
CA THR A 45 -23.06 16.32 -4.69
C THR A 45 -22.31 16.30 -3.36
N ILE A 46 -21.30 17.12 -3.23
CA ILE A 46 -20.46 17.19 -2.01
C ILE A 46 -21.33 17.72 -0.86
N GLN A 47 -21.32 17.00 0.26
CA GLN A 47 -21.92 17.45 1.52
C GLN A 47 -20.87 18.09 2.42
N HIS A 48 -19.76 17.39 2.66
CA HIS A 48 -18.63 17.88 3.45
C HIS A 48 -17.30 17.39 2.85
N ILE A 49 -16.24 18.16 3.11
CA ILE A 49 -14.86 17.76 2.82
C ILE A 49 -14.07 17.97 4.10
N LYS A 50 -13.35 16.96 4.54
CA LYS A 50 -12.49 17.03 5.73
C LYS A 50 -11.21 16.26 5.51
N SER A 51 -10.12 16.71 6.15
CA SER A 51 -8.87 15.97 6.23
C SER A 51 -8.96 14.97 7.38
N ASP A 52 -8.65 13.72 7.14
CA ASP A 52 -8.55 12.69 8.17
C ASP A 52 -7.07 12.31 8.35
N ASN A 53 -6.49 12.77 9.45
CA ASN A 53 -5.11 12.52 9.84
C ASN A 53 -5.05 11.50 10.98
N SER A 54 -5.99 10.55 11.01
CA SER A 54 -6.03 9.53 12.06
C SER A 54 -4.81 8.62 11.96
N ALA A 55 -4.00 8.64 13.01
CA ALA A 55 -2.79 7.86 13.13
C ALA A 55 -3.05 6.37 12.86
N GLY A 56 -2.47 5.83 11.79
CA GLY A 56 -2.45 4.40 11.52
C GLY A 56 -2.95 3.94 10.14
N ASN A 57 -3.77 4.73 9.44
CA ASN A 57 -4.37 4.32 8.15
C ASN A 57 -3.94 5.16 6.93
N GLY A 58 -2.90 6.00 7.07
CA GLY A 58 -2.54 7.01 6.07
C GLY A 58 -3.41 8.27 6.21
N ASP A 59 -2.92 9.36 5.63
CA ASP A 59 -3.64 10.62 5.60
C ASP A 59 -4.54 10.64 4.36
N PHE A 60 -5.82 10.96 4.56
CA PHE A 60 -6.80 11.02 3.49
C PHE A 60 -7.62 12.31 3.57
N ILE A 61 -8.12 12.72 2.41
CA ILE A 61 -9.22 13.66 2.31
C ILE A 61 -10.50 12.83 2.23
N ILE A 62 -11.44 13.12 3.12
CA ILE A 62 -12.74 12.47 3.14
C ILE A 62 -13.75 13.40 2.47
N ILE A 63 -14.49 12.86 1.51
CA ILE A 63 -15.60 13.52 0.84
C ILE A 63 -16.89 12.81 1.26
N ASP A 64 -17.75 13.51 1.98
CA ASP A 64 -19.11 13.07 2.28
C ASP A 64 -20.02 13.57 1.15
N THR A 65 -21.01 12.78 0.75
CA THR A 65 -21.94 13.11 -0.34
C THR A 65 -23.39 13.01 0.12
N TYR A 66 -24.30 13.66 -0.62
CA TYR A 66 -25.73 13.56 -0.32
C TYR A 66 -26.37 12.25 -0.82
N GLU A 67 -25.76 11.63 -1.84
CA GLU A 67 -26.32 10.46 -2.52
C GLU A 67 -25.97 9.13 -1.84
N TYR A 68 -24.85 9.08 -1.11
CA TYR A 68 -24.31 7.86 -0.50
C TYR A 68 -23.98 8.09 0.97
N ILE A 69 -24.14 7.04 1.78
CA ILE A 69 -23.76 7.08 3.21
C ILE A 69 -22.28 6.76 3.42
N ASP A 70 -21.61 6.25 2.39
CA ASP A 70 -20.20 5.89 2.42
C ASP A 70 -19.31 7.14 2.43
N LEU A 71 -18.15 7.01 3.07
CA LEU A 71 -17.12 8.04 3.09
C LEU A 71 -16.13 7.79 1.95
N PHE A 72 -16.03 8.74 1.04
CA PHE A 72 -15.13 8.65 -0.11
C PHE A 72 -13.74 9.16 0.26
N ARG A 73 -12.73 8.29 0.13
CA ARG A 73 -11.32 8.58 0.46
C ARG A 73 -10.53 8.99 -0.77
N VAL A 74 -9.90 10.15 -0.70
CA VAL A 74 -8.93 10.64 -1.67
C VAL A 74 -7.56 10.69 -0.98
N PRO A 75 -6.47 10.20 -1.60
CA PRO A 75 -5.13 10.31 -1.02
C PRO A 75 -4.76 11.76 -0.70
N ILE A 76 -4.08 11.99 0.43
CA ILE A 76 -3.75 13.34 0.93
C ILE A 76 -2.82 14.11 -0.01
N GLU A 77 -2.06 13.40 -0.84
CA GLU A 77 -1.16 13.97 -1.84
C GLU A 77 -1.88 14.88 -2.85
N PHE A 78 -3.20 14.72 -2.97
CA PHE A 78 -4.04 15.58 -3.83
C PHE A 78 -4.63 16.79 -3.09
N SER A 79 -4.31 16.99 -1.78
CA SER A 79 -4.91 18.03 -0.94
C SER A 79 -4.71 19.43 -1.51
N ASP A 80 -3.48 19.77 -1.91
CA ASP A 80 -3.15 21.10 -2.42
C ASP A 80 -3.94 21.41 -3.69
N ARG A 81 -4.11 20.43 -4.57
CA ARG A 81 -4.90 20.58 -5.79
C ARG A 81 -6.37 20.78 -5.48
N LEU A 82 -6.95 19.98 -4.59
CA LEU A 82 -8.37 20.10 -4.21
C LEU A 82 -8.65 21.42 -3.49
N GLN A 83 -7.71 21.89 -2.67
CA GLN A 83 -7.80 23.21 -2.02
C GLN A 83 -7.68 24.36 -3.03
N SER A 84 -6.77 24.27 -4.00
CA SER A 84 -6.58 25.32 -5.02
C SER A 84 -7.82 25.53 -5.89
N ILE A 85 -8.56 24.46 -6.15
CA ILE A 85 -9.83 24.48 -6.92
C ILE A 85 -10.97 25.01 -6.05
N GLY A 86 -10.84 24.90 -4.73
CA GLY A 86 -11.81 25.40 -3.79
C GLY A 86 -13.14 24.66 -3.84
N LEU A 87 -13.10 23.32 -3.90
CA LEU A 87 -14.30 22.49 -3.82
C LEU A 87 -15.13 22.84 -2.58
N LYS A 88 -16.44 22.93 -2.75
CA LYS A 88 -17.37 23.42 -1.72
C LYS A 88 -18.56 22.47 -1.54
N PRO A 89 -19.16 22.44 -0.34
CA PRO A 89 -20.45 21.81 -0.14
C PRO A 89 -21.49 22.31 -1.14
N GLY A 90 -22.32 21.42 -1.66
CA GLY A 90 -23.32 21.68 -2.71
C GLY A 90 -22.78 21.60 -4.13
N GLN A 91 -21.48 21.48 -4.34
CA GLN A 91 -20.90 21.35 -5.68
C GLN A 91 -21.08 19.93 -6.21
N LYS A 92 -21.40 19.83 -7.51
CA LYS A 92 -21.51 18.56 -8.21
C LYS A 92 -20.15 18.16 -8.75
N VAL A 93 -19.76 16.91 -8.49
CA VAL A 93 -18.50 16.30 -8.97
C VAL A 93 -18.78 14.89 -9.48
N ARG A 94 -17.84 14.34 -10.23
CA ARG A 94 -17.85 12.93 -10.60
C ARG A 94 -16.68 12.23 -9.88
N LEU A 95 -17.02 11.31 -8.99
CA LEU A 95 -16.05 10.42 -8.36
C LEU A 95 -15.86 9.20 -9.24
N ILE A 96 -14.62 8.81 -9.47
CA ILE A 96 -14.27 7.58 -10.17
C ILE A 96 -13.81 6.58 -9.11
N ILE A 97 -14.49 5.44 -9.02
CA ILE A 97 -14.20 4.35 -8.09
C ILE A 97 -13.99 3.04 -8.84
N GLN A 98 -13.49 2.01 -8.17
CA GLN A 98 -13.39 0.69 -8.77
C GLN A 98 -14.77 0.04 -8.86
N LYS A 99 -15.02 -0.77 -9.90
CA LYS A 99 -16.30 -1.49 -10.09
C LYS A 99 -16.63 -2.45 -8.94
N ASP A 100 -15.62 -2.99 -8.28
CA ASP A 100 -15.86 -3.86 -7.13
C ASP A 100 -16.32 -3.09 -5.90
N ASP A 101 -15.87 -1.86 -5.73
CA ASP A 101 -16.35 -0.95 -4.67
C ASP A 101 -17.79 -0.50 -4.95
N GLU A 102 -18.21 -0.34 -6.23
CA GLU A 102 -19.58 0.00 -6.59
C GLU A 102 -20.60 -0.99 -6.03
N LYS A 103 -20.27 -2.28 -6.02
CA LYS A 103 -21.15 -3.35 -5.51
C LYS A 103 -21.39 -3.27 -4.00
N GLN A 104 -20.52 -2.55 -3.29
CA GLN A 104 -20.54 -2.40 -1.84
C GLN A 104 -21.04 -1.02 -1.40
N LEU A 105 -21.46 -0.17 -2.35
CA LEU A 105 -22.01 1.15 -2.04
C LEU A 105 -23.23 1.03 -1.11
N ASN A 106 -23.28 1.93 -0.12
CA ASN A 106 -24.21 1.94 1.02
C ASN A 106 -24.03 0.80 2.03
N GLU A 107 -22.99 -0.03 1.89
CA GLU A 107 -22.61 -1.09 2.83
C GLU A 107 -21.18 -0.90 3.32
N ALA A 108 -20.29 -0.33 2.51
CA ALA A 108 -18.92 -0.05 2.85
C ALA A 108 -18.83 1.21 3.71
N PHE A 109 -17.94 1.18 4.71
CA PHE A 109 -17.70 2.38 5.52
C PHE A 109 -16.82 3.40 4.79
N PHE A 110 -15.91 2.91 3.94
CA PHE A 110 -14.99 3.72 3.14
C PHE A 110 -14.86 3.19 1.73
N VAL A 111 -14.89 4.11 0.74
CA VAL A 111 -14.69 3.84 -0.68
C VAL A 111 -13.52 4.66 -1.20
N ASN A 112 -12.57 4.02 -1.89
CA ASN A 112 -11.41 4.71 -2.42
C ASN A 112 -11.74 5.39 -3.76
N VAL A 113 -11.47 6.68 -3.85
CA VAL A 113 -11.60 7.46 -5.07
C VAL A 113 -10.31 7.36 -5.87
N VAL A 114 -10.40 6.80 -7.06
CA VAL A 114 -9.26 6.60 -7.97
C VAL A 114 -9.18 7.67 -9.06
N GLY A 115 -10.19 8.52 -9.14
CA GLY A 115 -10.22 9.69 -10.01
C GLY A 115 -11.32 10.65 -9.61
N LEU A 116 -11.19 11.92 -9.98
CA LEU A 116 -12.12 12.99 -9.66
C LEU A 116 -12.22 13.96 -10.82
N SER A 117 -13.43 14.37 -11.19
CA SER A 117 -13.66 15.47 -12.13
C SER A 117 -14.77 16.41 -11.67
N CYS A 118 -14.66 17.66 -12.06
CA CYS A 118 -15.63 18.71 -11.80
C CYS A 118 -15.82 19.55 -13.08
N ASP A 119 -17.06 19.79 -13.48
CA ASP A 119 -17.39 20.60 -14.67
C ASP A 119 -16.58 20.22 -15.93
N ASP A 120 -16.44 18.91 -16.18
CA ASP A 120 -15.64 18.29 -17.26
C ASP A 120 -14.11 18.50 -17.14
N GLU A 121 -13.61 19.15 -16.10
CA GLU A 121 -12.20 19.22 -15.78
C GLU A 121 -11.78 18.00 -14.94
N ILE A 122 -10.71 17.32 -15.37
CA ILE A 122 -10.14 16.19 -14.62
C ILE A 122 -9.25 16.75 -13.52
N LEU A 123 -9.68 16.59 -12.27
CA LEU A 123 -8.94 17.03 -11.09
C LEU A 123 -7.92 15.99 -10.64
N ILE A 124 -8.29 14.70 -10.74
CA ILE A 124 -7.42 13.57 -10.44
C ILE A 124 -7.66 12.53 -11.53
N SER A 125 -6.63 12.22 -12.31
CA SER A 125 -6.70 11.14 -13.29
C SER A 125 -6.33 9.79 -12.66
N ILE A 126 -6.81 8.70 -13.26
CA ILE A 126 -6.48 7.33 -12.84
C ILE A 126 -4.96 7.07 -12.92
N ASP A 127 -4.28 7.64 -13.92
CA ASP A 127 -2.83 7.48 -14.07
C ASP A 127 -2.06 8.20 -12.96
N GLU A 128 -2.52 9.39 -12.54
CA GLU A 128 -1.93 10.12 -11.41
C GLU A 128 -2.15 9.36 -10.09
N TYR A 129 -3.35 8.82 -9.89
CA TYR A 129 -3.65 7.97 -8.74
C TYR A 129 -2.73 6.74 -8.70
N ASN A 130 -2.63 6.01 -9.81
CA ASN A 130 -1.75 4.84 -9.92
C ASN A 130 -0.28 5.18 -9.62
N ARG A 131 0.18 6.34 -10.10
CA ARG A 131 1.54 6.82 -9.82
C ARG A 131 1.73 7.13 -8.34
N CYS A 132 0.78 7.87 -7.74
CA CYS A 132 0.79 8.21 -6.31
C CYS A 132 0.87 6.94 -5.45
N VAL A 133 0.01 5.95 -5.69
CA VAL A 133 0.03 4.67 -4.98
C VAL A 133 1.35 3.94 -5.18
N HIS A 134 1.87 3.91 -6.41
CA HIS A 134 3.15 3.27 -6.70
C HIS A 134 4.31 3.93 -5.95
N GLU A 135 4.37 5.26 -5.93
CA GLU A 135 5.39 6.03 -5.23
C GLU A 135 5.32 5.86 -3.71
N SER A 136 4.11 5.81 -3.13
CA SER A 136 3.92 5.60 -1.69
C SER A 136 4.37 4.21 -1.23
N ILE A 137 4.25 3.18 -2.07
CA ILE A 137 4.64 1.81 -1.76
C ILE A 137 6.15 1.55 -2.04
N ALA A 138 6.78 2.34 -2.92
CA ALA A 138 8.17 2.13 -3.35
C ALA A 138 9.18 2.03 -2.18
N PRO A 139 9.17 2.90 -1.15
CA PRO A 139 10.08 2.78 -0.02
C PRO A 139 9.91 1.46 0.74
N THR A 140 8.68 1.02 0.94
CA THR A 140 8.39 -0.24 1.63
C THR A 140 8.90 -1.44 0.83
N ARG A 141 8.77 -1.42 -0.50
CA ARG A 141 9.34 -2.45 -1.39
C ARG A 141 10.86 -2.51 -1.27
N ILE A 142 11.52 -1.36 -1.33
CA ILE A 142 12.99 -1.29 -1.22
C ILE A 142 13.45 -1.82 0.14
N ALA A 143 12.80 -1.42 1.24
CA ALA A 143 13.11 -1.89 2.58
C ALA A 143 12.92 -3.41 2.72
N ALA A 144 11.83 -3.96 2.17
CA ALA A 144 11.56 -5.39 2.20
C ALA A 144 12.59 -6.20 1.40
N ILE A 145 13.00 -5.71 0.23
CA ILE A 145 14.06 -6.34 -0.58
C ILE A 145 15.40 -6.31 0.19
N ALA A 146 15.78 -5.18 0.75
CA ALA A 146 17.03 -5.04 1.51
C ALA A 146 17.04 -5.97 2.73
N ALA A 147 15.93 -6.07 3.45
CA ALA A 147 15.79 -6.98 4.58
C ALA A 147 15.91 -8.46 4.17
N ALA A 148 15.22 -8.87 3.10
CA ALA A 148 15.28 -10.24 2.58
C ALA A 148 16.69 -10.63 2.16
N VAL A 149 17.39 -9.76 1.42
CA VAL A 149 18.77 -9.96 0.99
C VAL A 149 19.72 -10.04 2.20
N GLY A 150 19.58 -9.13 3.17
CA GLY A 150 20.38 -9.14 4.40
C GLY A 150 20.23 -10.44 5.20
N LEU A 151 19.00 -10.94 5.35
CA LEU A 151 18.72 -12.22 6.01
C LEU A 151 19.32 -13.40 5.28
N LEU A 152 19.25 -13.43 3.94
CA LEU A 152 19.86 -14.49 3.12
C LEU A 152 21.39 -14.49 3.26
N ILE A 153 22.04 -13.33 3.18
CA ILE A 153 23.49 -13.20 3.38
C ILE A 153 23.88 -13.69 4.78
N GLY A 154 23.16 -13.27 5.81
CA GLY A 154 23.38 -13.73 7.19
C GLY A 154 23.27 -15.25 7.33
N ALA A 155 22.24 -15.86 6.73
CA ALA A 155 22.07 -17.31 6.73
C ALA A 155 23.25 -18.03 6.05
N VAL A 156 23.69 -17.55 4.87
CA VAL A 156 24.85 -18.11 4.14
C VAL A 156 26.14 -18.02 4.96
N LEU A 157 26.41 -16.88 5.61
CA LEU A 157 27.58 -16.71 6.46
C LEU A 157 27.57 -17.66 7.67
N MET A 158 26.40 -17.85 8.30
CA MET A 158 26.22 -18.82 9.38
C MET A 158 26.42 -20.26 8.92
N ILE A 159 25.91 -20.63 7.75
CA ILE A 159 26.11 -21.97 7.16
C ILE A 159 27.62 -22.20 6.92
N ARG A 160 28.31 -21.24 6.31
CA ARG A 160 29.78 -21.33 6.09
C ARG A 160 30.53 -21.50 7.40
N SER A 161 30.15 -20.76 8.45
CA SER A 161 30.73 -20.93 9.80
C SER A 161 30.54 -22.34 10.37
N LEU A 162 29.34 -22.93 10.18
CA LEU A 162 29.05 -24.29 10.63
C LEU A 162 29.86 -25.36 9.89
N VAL A 163 30.09 -25.16 8.59
CA VAL A 163 30.88 -26.06 7.76
C VAL A 163 32.37 -25.99 8.19
N LYS A 164 32.89 -24.77 8.36
CA LYS A 164 34.29 -24.56 8.81
C LYS A 164 34.56 -25.19 10.18
N ASP A 165 33.62 -25.09 11.12
CA ASP A 165 33.72 -25.72 12.45
C ASP A 165 33.75 -27.28 12.40
N LYS A 166 33.37 -27.90 11.26
CA LYS A 166 33.46 -29.35 11.03
C LYS A 166 34.79 -29.80 10.45
N THR A 167 35.45 -28.93 9.69
CA THR A 167 36.71 -29.28 8.95
C THR A 167 37.99 -28.99 9.74
N THR A 168 37.90 -28.33 10.90
CA THR A 168 39.06 -28.13 11.76
C THR A 168 39.20 -29.35 12.67
N PRO A 169 40.19 -30.26 12.45
CA PRO A 169 40.41 -31.38 13.37
C PRO A 169 40.88 -30.81 14.72
N HIS A 170 40.24 -31.29 15.82
CA HIS A 170 40.78 -31.05 17.15
C HIS A 170 42.22 -31.59 17.18
N LYS A 171 43.21 -30.70 17.17
CA LYS A 171 44.55 -31.06 17.57
C LYS A 171 44.45 -31.42 19.07
N LEU A 172 44.62 -32.70 19.35
CA LEU A 172 44.90 -33.24 20.68
C LEU A 172 46.30 -32.83 21.11
#